data_8f502fd6ad3f0b1c7e3c2e80238c81a8
#
_entry.id   8f502fd6ad3f0b1c7e3c2e80238c81a8
#
_cell.length_a   1.000
_cell.length_b   1.000
_cell.length_c   1.000
_cell.angle_alpha   90.00
_cell.angle_beta   90.00
_cell.angle_gamma   90.00
#
_symmetry.space_group_name_H-M   'P 1'
#
loop_
_entity.id
_entity.type
_entity.pdbx_description
1 polymer ?
#
loop_
_entity_poly.entity_id
_entity_poly.type
_entity_poly.pdbx_seq_one_letter_code
_entity_poly.pdbx_strand_id
1 'polypeptide(L)'
;PATNYPLLRKLKEKARGRKVISLLGSINFRKGIKLLLESIPLLPKDEYFFLIAGKSSLTTQQENDLRAFGESRNNCLFSLEKIPDESCFNALIAESDLIFAAYKQFTGSSNLLTKAAAFRKPVIVSRSLCMGRRVEQYGTGQTTGEDNAKECSAAIRSLCTETKMDTQAFARYAHEHEVEKLIICFNQISKHIQ
;
A
#
# COMPACT_ATOMS: atom_id res chain seq x y z
N PRO A 1 6.08 18.50 -12.23
CA PRO A 1 5.35 17.35 -12.69
C PRO A 1 5.96 16.05 -12.16
N ALA A 2 5.12 15.09 -11.80
CA ALA A 2 5.56 13.81 -11.23
C ALA A 2 6.52 13.01 -12.13
N THR A 3 6.54 13.27 -13.43
CA THR A 3 7.46 12.63 -14.40
C THR A 3 8.94 12.86 -14.10
N ASN A 4 9.30 13.95 -13.44
CA ASN A 4 10.67 14.26 -13.04
C ASN A 4 11.02 13.88 -11.61
N TYR A 5 10.13 13.14 -10.91
CA TYR A 5 10.40 12.72 -9.54
C TYR A 5 11.54 11.69 -9.49
N PRO A 6 12.67 12.02 -8.82
CA PRO A 6 13.86 11.16 -8.86
C PRO A 6 13.62 9.75 -8.34
N LEU A 7 12.79 9.60 -7.29
CA LEU A 7 12.44 8.29 -6.73
C LEU A 7 11.66 7.43 -7.73
N LEU A 8 10.73 8.03 -8.47
CA LEU A 8 9.96 7.32 -9.50
C LEU A 8 10.87 6.79 -10.61
N ARG A 9 11.82 7.61 -11.07
CA ARG A 9 12.80 7.20 -12.07
C ARG A 9 13.65 6.04 -11.54
N LYS A 10 14.20 6.19 -10.32
CA LYS A 10 14.98 5.14 -9.67
C LYS A 10 14.19 3.85 -9.45
N LEU A 11 12.88 3.95 -9.15
CA LEU A 11 12.00 2.79 -9.04
C LEU A 11 11.92 2.04 -10.37
N LYS A 12 11.62 2.74 -11.47
CA LYS A 12 11.52 2.15 -12.82
C LYS A 12 12.83 1.47 -13.25
N GLU A 13 13.95 2.13 -13.06
CA GLU A 13 15.28 1.61 -13.37
C GLU A 13 15.61 0.34 -12.58
N LYS A 14 15.26 0.31 -11.29
CA LYS A 14 15.59 -0.80 -10.40
C LYS A 14 14.60 -1.96 -10.48
N ALA A 15 13.32 -1.67 -10.68
CA ALA A 15 12.29 -2.72 -10.74
C ALA A 15 12.48 -3.66 -11.94
N ARG A 16 12.91 -3.14 -13.11
CA ARG A 16 13.26 -3.92 -14.31
C ARG A 16 12.18 -4.94 -14.70
N GLY A 17 10.92 -4.53 -14.70
CA GLY A 17 9.79 -5.38 -15.07
C GLY A 17 9.31 -6.35 -13.99
N ARG A 18 9.93 -6.35 -12.81
CA ARG A 18 9.42 -7.10 -11.64
C ARG A 18 8.12 -6.50 -11.12
N LYS A 19 7.31 -7.32 -10.45
CA LYS A 19 6.10 -6.86 -9.76
C LYS A 19 6.45 -5.95 -8.61
N VAL A 20 5.93 -4.73 -8.62
CA VAL A 20 6.23 -3.69 -7.63
C VAL A 20 5.22 -3.72 -6.51
N ILE A 21 5.67 -4.02 -5.30
CA ILE A 21 4.89 -3.96 -4.06
C ILE A 21 5.32 -2.73 -3.27
N SER A 22 4.39 -1.80 -3.01
CA SER A 22 4.72 -0.53 -2.38
C SER A 22 4.06 -0.33 -1.01
N LEU A 23 4.85 0.01 0.00
CA LEU A 23 4.42 0.58 1.26
C LEU A 23 4.69 2.09 1.20
N LEU A 24 3.62 2.90 1.20
CA LEU A 24 3.70 4.34 0.99
C LEU A 24 3.12 5.14 2.17
N GLY A 25 3.69 6.32 2.42
CA GLY A 25 3.23 7.28 3.44
C GLY A 25 4.14 7.32 4.66
N SER A 26 3.61 7.55 5.86
CA SER A 26 4.44 7.56 7.07
C SER A 26 5.03 6.18 7.34
N ILE A 27 6.34 6.12 7.55
CA ILE A 27 7.06 4.86 7.82
C ILE A 27 7.21 4.71 9.34
N ASN A 28 6.48 3.75 9.91
CA ASN A 28 6.54 3.37 11.32
C ASN A 28 6.07 1.92 11.51
N PHE A 29 6.25 1.34 12.70
CA PHE A 29 5.90 -0.06 12.96
C PHE A 29 4.40 -0.37 12.79
N ARG A 30 3.52 0.60 13.06
CA ARG A 30 2.07 0.42 12.86
C ARG A 30 1.68 0.21 11.39
N LYS A 31 2.53 0.62 10.46
CA LYS A 31 2.30 0.43 9.01
C LYS A 31 2.62 -0.99 8.53
N GLY A 32 2.92 -1.92 9.45
CA GLY A 32 3.18 -3.32 9.12
C GLY A 32 4.53 -3.54 8.44
N ILE A 33 5.47 -2.62 8.59
CA ILE A 33 6.79 -2.71 7.95
C ILE A 33 7.52 -3.99 8.35
N LYS A 34 7.44 -4.41 9.62
CA LYS A 34 8.04 -5.65 10.10
C LYS A 34 7.51 -6.86 9.33
N LEU A 35 6.18 -6.97 9.21
CA LEU A 35 5.53 -8.05 8.46
C LEU A 35 6.01 -8.08 7.00
N LEU A 36 6.08 -6.90 6.35
CA LEU A 36 6.57 -6.82 4.97
C LEU A 36 8.01 -7.30 4.86
N LEU A 37 8.91 -6.81 5.72
CA LEU A 37 10.32 -7.21 5.72
C LEU A 37 10.52 -8.72 5.93
N GLU A 38 9.74 -9.34 6.83
CA GLU A 38 9.75 -10.78 7.06
C GLU A 38 9.17 -11.58 5.89
N SER A 39 8.28 -10.98 5.09
CA SER A 39 7.68 -11.60 3.90
C SER A 39 8.59 -11.55 2.68
N ILE A 40 9.42 -10.54 2.54
CA ILE A 40 10.32 -10.36 1.38
C ILE A 40 11.22 -11.58 1.11
N PRO A 41 11.89 -12.19 2.11
CA PRO A 41 12.74 -13.37 1.88
C PRO A 41 11.99 -14.62 1.40
N LEU A 42 10.67 -14.66 1.55
CA LEU A 42 9.81 -15.77 1.14
C LEU A 42 9.35 -15.66 -0.32
N LEU A 43 9.74 -14.59 -1.02
CA LEU A 43 9.36 -14.30 -2.39
C LEU A 43 10.57 -14.30 -3.33
N PRO A 44 10.45 -14.80 -4.57
CA PRO A 44 11.52 -14.78 -5.55
C PRO A 44 12.00 -13.35 -5.85
N LYS A 45 13.28 -13.08 -5.60
CA LYS A 45 13.87 -11.75 -5.78
C LYS A 45 13.85 -11.24 -7.23
N ASP A 46 13.78 -12.16 -8.18
CA ASP A 46 13.80 -11.86 -9.60
C ASP A 46 12.39 -11.58 -10.17
N GLU A 47 11.34 -11.87 -9.39
CA GLU A 47 9.95 -11.62 -9.77
C GLU A 47 9.34 -10.39 -9.05
N TYR A 48 9.79 -10.10 -7.82
CA TYR A 48 9.20 -9.08 -6.95
C TYR A 48 10.19 -7.99 -6.57
N PHE A 49 9.72 -6.75 -6.60
CA PHE A 49 10.44 -5.56 -6.17
C PHE A 49 9.66 -4.80 -5.12
N PHE A 50 10.30 -4.35 -4.06
CA PHE A 50 9.67 -3.70 -2.91
C PHE A 50 10.09 -2.24 -2.80
N LEU A 51 9.10 -1.35 -2.83
CA LEU A 51 9.28 0.07 -2.55
C LEU A 51 8.73 0.38 -1.15
N ILE A 52 9.55 0.95 -0.29
CA ILE A 52 9.13 1.50 1.00
C ILE A 52 9.49 2.98 0.99
N ALA A 53 8.47 3.85 0.89
CA ALA A 53 8.68 5.29 0.68
C ALA A 53 7.76 6.16 1.52
N GLY A 54 8.37 7.16 2.18
CA GLY A 54 7.66 8.19 2.92
C GLY A 54 8.40 8.65 4.17
N LYS A 55 7.87 9.68 4.84
CA LYS A 55 8.50 10.25 6.03
C LYS A 55 8.61 9.19 7.13
N SER A 56 9.84 8.92 7.53
CA SER A 56 10.13 8.03 8.64
C SER A 56 9.86 8.70 9.99
N SER A 57 9.35 7.91 10.93
CA SER A 57 9.30 8.21 12.37
C SER A 57 9.92 7.05 13.19
N LEU A 58 10.85 6.34 12.59
CA LEU A 58 11.67 5.32 13.21
C LEU A 58 12.84 5.97 13.94
N THR A 59 13.46 5.23 14.86
CA THR A 59 14.74 5.65 15.46
C THR A 59 15.87 5.53 14.45
N THR A 60 16.97 6.24 14.69
CA THR A 60 18.17 6.19 13.84
C THR A 60 18.68 4.74 13.66
N GLN A 61 18.67 3.95 14.73
CA GLN A 61 19.08 2.53 14.65
C GLN A 61 18.16 1.74 13.71
N GLN A 62 16.85 1.91 13.83
CA GLN A 62 15.87 1.23 12.99
C GLN A 62 15.97 1.64 11.52
N GLU A 63 16.26 2.90 11.24
CA GLU A 63 16.53 3.35 9.86
C GLU A 63 17.81 2.75 9.29
N ASN A 64 18.87 2.63 10.11
CA ASN A 64 20.11 1.99 9.70
C ASN A 64 19.90 0.50 9.40
N ASP A 65 19.14 -0.20 10.24
CA ASP A 65 18.77 -1.60 10.01
C ASP A 65 17.98 -1.78 8.71
N LEU A 66 17.04 -0.86 8.41
CA LEU A 66 16.31 -0.85 7.15
C LEU A 66 17.22 -0.63 5.95
N ARG A 67 18.15 0.32 6.04
CA ARG A 67 19.11 0.61 4.96
C ARG A 67 20.00 -0.60 4.71
N ALA A 68 20.55 -1.20 5.76
CA ALA A 68 21.36 -2.42 5.67
C ALA A 68 20.57 -3.58 5.05
N PHE A 69 19.31 -3.77 5.42
CA PHE A 69 18.43 -4.75 4.79
C PHE A 69 18.26 -4.48 3.30
N GLY A 70 18.03 -3.22 2.90
CA GLY A 70 17.87 -2.83 1.49
C GLY A 70 19.16 -2.97 0.68
N GLU A 71 20.31 -2.65 1.25
CA GLU A 71 21.63 -2.76 0.62
C GLU A 71 22.03 -4.22 0.37
N SER A 72 21.65 -5.11 1.30
CA SER A 72 21.88 -6.56 1.15
C SER A 72 21.03 -7.22 0.04
N ARG A 73 20.09 -6.47 -0.60
CA ARG A 73 19.12 -6.99 -1.54
C ARG A 73 19.00 -6.10 -2.78
N ASN A 74 18.96 -6.73 -3.95
CA ASN A 74 18.80 -6.03 -5.24
C ASN A 74 17.31 -5.78 -5.62
N ASN A 75 16.39 -6.22 -4.78
CA ASN A 75 14.94 -6.13 -5.02
C ASN A 75 14.20 -5.24 -4.02
N CYS A 76 14.91 -4.33 -3.34
CA CYS A 76 14.34 -3.36 -2.43
C CYS A 76 14.81 -1.94 -2.75
N LEU A 77 13.93 -0.97 -2.53
CA LEU A 77 14.21 0.46 -2.60
C LEU A 77 13.56 1.17 -1.42
N PHE A 78 14.37 1.81 -0.59
CA PHE A 78 13.90 2.62 0.54
C PHE A 78 14.11 4.10 0.26
N SER A 79 13.09 4.91 0.60
CA SER A 79 13.14 6.37 0.61
C SER A 79 12.44 6.85 1.87
N LEU A 80 13.21 7.19 2.90
CA LEU A 80 12.70 7.52 4.24
C LEU A 80 12.36 9.01 4.40
N GLU A 81 12.38 9.75 3.31
CA GLU A 81 12.03 11.16 3.25
C GLU A 81 10.55 11.34 2.89
N LYS A 82 10.02 12.50 3.24
CA LYS A 82 8.64 12.86 2.87
C LYS A 82 8.49 12.86 1.35
N ILE A 83 7.48 12.16 0.83
CA ILE A 83 7.07 12.30 -0.56
C ILE A 83 6.61 13.75 -0.77
N PRO A 84 7.14 14.47 -1.78
CA PRO A 84 6.99 15.92 -1.88
C PRO A 84 5.54 16.40 -1.90
N ASP A 85 4.73 15.80 -2.75
CA ASP A 85 3.36 16.22 -3.01
C ASP A 85 2.46 15.05 -3.40
N GLU A 86 1.18 15.33 -3.59
CA GLU A 86 0.16 14.37 -3.97
C GLU A 86 0.41 13.78 -5.38
N SER A 87 0.92 14.58 -6.31
CA SER A 87 1.24 14.12 -7.67
C SER A 87 2.34 13.08 -7.67
N CYS A 88 3.40 13.30 -6.88
CA CYS A 88 4.47 12.34 -6.68
C CYS A 88 3.98 11.06 -5.98
N PHE A 89 3.09 11.21 -4.98
CA PHE A 89 2.49 10.07 -4.29
C PHE A 89 1.65 9.21 -5.23
N ASN A 90 0.80 9.85 -6.02
CA ASN A 90 -0.06 9.18 -6.99
C ASN A 90 0.76 8.50 -8.11
N ALA A 91 1.86 9.10 -8.54
CA ALA A 91 2.76 8.49 -9.51
C ALA A 91 3.41 7.19 -8.98
N LEU A 92 3.77 7.13 -7.70
CA LEU A 92 4.26 5.89 -7.08
C LEU A 92 3.16 4.83 -6.98
N ILE A 93 1.90 5.21 -6.65
CA ILE A 93 0.77 4.27 -6.70
C ILE A 93 0.58 3.73 -8.12
N ALA A 94 0.58 4.61 -9.12
CA ALA A 94 0.39 4.21 -10.51
C ALA A 94 1.44 3.20 -11.00
N GLU A 95 2.69 3.36 -10.56
CA GLU A 95 3.80 2.46 -10.90
C GLU A 95 3.81 1.15 -10.10
N SER A 96 3.02 1.05 -9.03
CA SER A 96 2.92 -0.15 -8.22
C SER A 96 1.99 -1.18 -8.87
N ASP A 97 2.28 -2.47 -8.71
CA ASP A 97 1.35 -3.57 -9.01
C ASP A 97 0.44 -3.87 -7.81
N LEU A 98 0.92 -3.61 -6.58
CA LEU A 98 0.22 -3.89 -5.35
C LEU A 98 0.59 -2.87 -4.27
N ILE A 99 -0.41 -2.45 -3.48
CA ILE A 99 -0.21 -1.55 -2.34
C ILE A 99 -0.28 -2.36 -1.04
N PHE A 100 0.78 -2.28 -0.24
CA PHE A 100 0.85 -2.90 1.07
C PHE A 100 0.37 -1.91 2.15
N ALA A 101 -0.70 -2.28 2.84
CA ALA A 101 -1.34 -1.49 3.91
C ALA A 101 -1.80 -2.34 5.09
N ALA A 102 -1.08 -3.42 5.42
CA ALA A 102 -1.37 -4.30 6.54
C ALA A 102 -0.97 -3.63 7.87
N TYR A 103 -1.76 -2.62 8.26
CA TYR A 103 -1.50 -1.83 9.46
C TYR A 103 -1.80 -2.61 10.73
N LYS A 104 -0.92 -2.51 11.72
CA LYS A 104 -1.05 -3.22 12.99
C LYS A 104 -2.00 -2.49 13.93
N GLN A 105 -2.99 -3.21 14.48
CA GLN A 105 -3.98 -2.70 15.45
C GLN A 105 -4.62 -1.36 15.02
N PHE A 106 -4.88 -1.20 13.72
CA PHE A 106 -5.43 0.03 13.18
C PHE A 106 -6.94 -0.09 12.96
N THR A 107 -7.71 0.54 13.84
CA THR A 107 -9.19 0.47 13.82
C THR A 107 -9.84 1.42 12.80
N GLY A 108 -9.10 2.43 12.33
CA GLY A 108 -9.58 3.41 11.39
C GLY A 108 -9.59 2.97 9.93
N SER A 109 -9.98 3.88 9.06
CA SER A 109 -9.82 3.77 7.61
C SER A 109 -8.62 4.59 7.14
N SER A 110 -8.10 4.25 5.97
CA SER A 110 -7.00 4.98 5.34
C SER A 110 -7.43 5.45 3.95
N ASN A 111 -7.16 6.71 3.63
CA ASN A 111 -7.36 7.25 2.28
C ASN A 111 -6.51 6.53 1.22
N LEU A 112 -5.51 5.77 1.64
CA LEU A 112 -4.70 4.95 0.74
C LEU A 112 -5.53 3.88 0.02
N LEU A 113 -6.59 3.34 0.66
CA LEU A 113 -7.50 2.40 0.00
C LEU A 113 -8.25 3.08 -1.16
N THR A 114 -8.78 4.28 -0.91
CA THR A 114 -9.50 5.05 -1.95
C THR A 114 -8.56 5.42 -3.10
N LYS A 115 -7.34 5.84 -2.78
CA LYS A 115 -6.32 6.11 -3.81
C LYS A 115 -5.95 4.85 -4.59
N ALA A 116 -5.67 3.75 -3.91
CA ALA A 116 -5.37 2.48 -4.57
C ALA A 116 -6.51 2.04 -5.49
N ALA A 117 -7.77 2.16 -5.05
CA ALA A 117 -8.94 1.86 -5.87
C ALA A 117 -9.05 2.77 -7.10
N ALA A 118 -8.81 4.08 -6.97
CA ALA A 118 -8.80 5.02 -8.08
C ALA A 118 -7.76 4.65 -9.16
N PHE A 119 -6.62 4.10 -8.75
CA PHE A 119 -5.59 3.59 -9.65
C PHE A 119 -5.75 2.10 -9.99
N ARG A 120 -6.84 1.46 -9.57
CA ARG A 120 -7.13 0.02 -9.76
C ARG A 120 -5.98 -0.88 -9.27
N LYS A 121 -5.37 -0.50 -8.14
CA LYS A 121 -4.28 -1.28 -7.55
C LYS A 121 -4.82 -2.13 -6.41
N PRO A 122 -4.60 -3.45 -6.44
CA PRO A 122 -4.96 -4.31 -5.32
C PRO A 122 -4.22 -3.92 -4.05
N VAL A 123 -4.83 -4.23 -2.92
CA VAL A 123 -4.25 -3.92 -1.61
C VAL A 123 -4.11 -5.17 -0.76
N ILE A 124 -3.06 -5.22 0.08
CA ILE A 124 -2.99 -6.14 1.21
C ILE A 124 -3.18 -5.34 2.50
N VAL A 125 -4.13 -5.77 3.31
CA VAL A 125 -4.46 -5.13 4.59
C VAL A 125 -4.50 -6.15 5.73
N SER A 126 -4.43 -5.69 6.97
CA SER A 126 -4.62 -6.57 8.13
C SER A 126 -6.07 -7.07 8.18
N ARG A 127 -6.23 -8.36 8.52
CA ARG A 127 -7.53 -9.01 8.68
C ARG A 127 -8.31 -8.36 9.83
N SER A 128 -9.62 -8.52 9.77
CA SER A 128 -10.57 -8.04 10.77
C SER A 128 -10.71 -6.53 10.75
N LEU A 129 -10.67 -5.69 11.47
CA LEU A 129 -10.75 -4.24 11.53
C LEU A 129 -11.38 -3.57 10.28
N CYS A 130 -11.53 -2.26 10.30
CA CYS A 130 -12.25 -1.49 9.29
C CYS A 130 -11.70 -1.70 7.85
N MET A 131 -10.38 -1.66 7.70
CA MET A 131 -9.76 -1.81 6.37
C MET A 131 -9.95 -3.23 5.82
N GLY A 132 -9.78 -4.27 6.65
CA GLY A 132 -9.97 -5.66 6.26
C GLY A 132 -11.38 -5.92 5.77
N ARG A 133 -12.40 -5.52 6.56
CA ARG A 133 -13.81 -5.66 6.18
C ARG A 133 -14.13 -4.98 4.85
N ARG A 134 -13.60 -3.77 4.61
CA ARG A 134 -13.81 -3.06 3.35
C ARG A 134 -13.19 -3.79 2.17
N VAL A 135 -11.95 -4.25 2.30
CA VAL A 135 -11.26 -4.97 1.24
C VAL A 135 -11.99 -6.27 0.88
N GLU A 136 -12.48 -7.01 1.87
CA GLU A 136 -13.27 -8.23 1.67
C GLU A 136 -14.64 -7.91 1.05
N GLN A 137 -15.35 -6.90 1.55
CA GLN A 137 -16.67 -6.49 1.05
C GLN A 137 -16.63 -6.09 -0.42
N TYR A 138 -15.61 -5.35 -0.85
CA TYR A 138 -15.50 -4.84 -2.22
C TYR A 138 -14.69 -5.72 -3.15
N GLY A 139 -13.90 -6.66 -2.64
CA GLY A 139 -13.02 -7.50 -3.45
C GLY A 139 -11.84 -6.72 -4.07
N THR A 140 -11.34 -5.70 -3.38
CA THR A 140 -10.25 -4.83 -3.89
C THR A 140 -8.85 -5.30 -3.51
N GLY A 141 -8.72 -6.48 -2.92
CA GLY A 141 -7.45 -7.04 -2.46
C GLY A 141 -7.62 -8.23 -1.55
N GLN A 142 -6.64 -8.49 -0.71
CA GLN A 142 -6.65 -9.60 0.25
C GLN A 142 -6.28 -9.13 1.66
N THR A 143 -6.71 -9.93 2.66
CA THR A 143 -6.35 -9.71 4.06
C THR A 143 -5.25 -10.67 4.50
N THR A 144 -4.45 -10.26 5.49
CA THR A 144 -3.40 -11.10 6.11
C THR A 144 -3.42 -10.92 7.63
N GLY A 145 -2.93 -11.92 8.35
CA GLY A 145 -2.61 -11.78 9.78
C GLY A 145 -1.47 -10.78 10.00
N GLU A 146 -1.53 -10.04 11.10
CA GLU A 146 -0.57 -8.96 11.40
C GLU A 146 0.89 -9.42 11.64
N ASP A 147 1.07 -10.70 12.00
CA ASP A 147 2.38 -11.28 12.31
C ASP A 147 2.59 -12.62 11.55
N ASN A 148 1.95 -12.79 10.38
CA ASN A 148 2.04 -14.00 9.57
C ASN A 148 2.69 -13.74 8.20
N ALA A 149 4.02 -13.75 8.16
CA ALA A 149 4.81 -13.49 6.95
C ALA A 149 4.54 -14.53 5.83
N LYS A 150 4.25 -15.78 6.18
CA LYS A 150 3.91 -16.82 5.18
C LYS A 150 2.58 -16.53 4.51
N GLU A 151 1.56 -16.17 5.27
CA GLU A 151 0.25 -15.77 4.73
C GLU A 151 0.38 -14.50 3.88
N CYS A 152 1.10 -13.50 4.38
CA CYS A 152 1.36 -12.26 3.65
C CYS A 152 2.07 -12.51 2.31
N SER A 153 3.11 -13.33 2.29
CA SER A 153 3.82 -13.68 1.05
C SER A 153 2.94 -14.47 0.07
N ALA A 154 2.06 -15.34 0.57
CA ALA A 154 1.09 -16.05 -0.25
C ALA A 154 0.07 -15.09 -0.88
N ALA A 155 -0.44 -14.11 -0.11
CA ALA A 155 -1.35 -13.08 -0.59
C ALA A 155 -0.68 -12.18 -1.65
N ILE A 156 0.58 -11.76 -1.45
CA ILE A 156 1.36 -11.02 -2.46
C ILE A 156 1.43 -11.82 -3.75
N ARG A 157 1.76 -13.08 -3.67
CA ARG A 157 1.90 -13.98 -4.82
C ARG A 157 0.58 -14.11 -5.57
N SER A 158 -0.50 -14.41 -4.87
CA SER A 158 -1.84 -14.54 -5.45
C SER A 158 -2.25 -13.27 -6.21
N LEU A 159 -2.20 -12.11 -5.57
CA LEU A 159 -2.62 -10.84 -6.17
C LEU A 159 -1.75 -10.40 -7.37
N CYS A 160 -0.47 -10.76 -7.39
CA CYS A 160 0.42 -10.42 -8.49
C CYS A 160 0.31 -11.39 -9.68
N THR A 161 -0.22 -12.60 -9.48
CA THR A 161 -0.42 -13.62 -10.53
C THR A 161 -1.85 -13.64 -11.06
N GLU A 162 -2.82 -13.11 -10.32
CA GLU A 162 -4.19 -13.01 -10.79
C GLU A 162 -4.28 -12.12 -12.03
N THR A 163 -4.67 -12.75 -13.14
CA THR A 163 -4.80 -12.07 -14.45
C THR A 163 -6.05 -11.22 -14.59
N LYS A 164 -7.03 -11.37 -13.71
CA LYS A 164 -8.32 -10.63 -13.76
C LYS A 164 -8.83 -10.29 -12.37
N MET A 165 -8.38 -9.18 -11.81
CA MET A 165 -9.15 -8.55 -10.76
C MET A 165 -10.41 -7.88 -11.37
N ASP A 166 -11.53 -7.97 -10.66
CA ASP A 166 -12.76 -7.29 -11.06
C ASP A 166 -12.56 -5.77 -11.06
N THR A 167 -12.44 -5.17 -12.23
CA THR A 167 -12.27 -3.71 -12.36
C THR A 167 -13.48 -2.95 -11.84
N GLN A 168 -14.68 -3.57 -11.81
CA GLN A 168 -15.89 -2.97 -11.26
C GLN A 168 -15.83 -2.88 -9.73
N ALA A 169 -15.12 -3.79 -9.06
CA ALA A 169 -14.88 -3.73 -7.62
C ALA A 169 -14.21 -2.43 -7.20
N PHE A 170 -13.16 -2.03 -7.93
CA PHE A 170 -12.46 -0.76 -7.70
C PHE A 170 -13.36 0.46 -7.98
N ALA A 171 -14.13 0.41 -9.05
CA ALA A 171 -15.06 1.51 -9.39
C ALA A 171 -16.15 1.67 -8.34
N ARG A 172 -16.75 0.58 -7.85
CA ARG A 172 -17.73 0.60 -6.75
C ARG A 172 -17.12 1.19 -5.48
N TYR A 173 -15.91 0.72 -5.10
CA TYR A 173 -15.23 1.25 -3.91
C TYR A 173 -14.98 2.75 -4.03
N ALA A 174 -14.42 3.20 -5.14
CA ALA A 174 -14.12 4.61 -5.38
C ALA A 174 -15.39 5.47 -5.31
N HIS A 175 -16.45 5.06 -6.01
CA HIS A 175 -17.72 5.79 -6.05
C HIS A 175 -18.39 5.90 -4.67
N GLU A 176 -18.40 4.83 -3.87
CA GLU A 176 -19.01 4.85 -2.54
C GLU A 176 -18.22 5.64 -1.50
N HIS A 177 -16.94 5.96 -1.79
CA HIS A 177 -16.06 6.72 -0.89
C HIS A 177 -15.67 8.09 -1.47
N GLU A 178 -16.42 8.60 -2.42
CA GLU A 178 -16.28 9.97 -2.95
C GLU A 178 -16.68 11.03 -1.93
N VAL A 179 -16.08 12.23 -2.06
CA VAL A 179 -16.35 13.36 -1.17
C VAL A 179 -17.83 13.78 -1.21
N GLU A 180 -18.45 13.70 -2.39
CA GLU A 180 -19.87 14.02 -2.60
C GLU A 180 -20.78 13.12 -1.74
N LYS A 181 -20.48 11.83 -1.63
CA LYS A 181 -21.22 10.90 -0.77
C LYS A 181 -21.11 11.27 0.70
N LEU A 182 -19.93 11.69 1.13
CA LEU A 182 -19.71 12.16 2.50
C LEU A 182 -20.54 13.41 2.79
N ILE A 183 -20.55 14.37 1.88
CA ILE A 183 -21.37 15.60 1.99
C ILE A 183 -22.86 15.25 2.09
N ILE A 184 -23.36 14.32 1.25
CA ILE A 184 -24.75 13.86 1.30
C ILE A 184 -25.08 13.25 2.67
N CYS A 185 -24.21 12.38 3.21
CA CYS A 185 -24.39 11.77 4.51
C CYS A 185 -24.45 12.84 5.63
N PHE A 186 -23.55 13.83 5.63
CA PHE A 186 -23.56 14.92 6.60
C PHE A 186 -24.84 15.75 6.52
N ASN A 187 -25.31 16.07 5.31
CA ASN A 187 -26.55 16.82 5.12
C ASN A 187 -27.79 16.05 5.58
N GLN A 188 -27.79 14.72 5.44
CA GLN A 188 -28.87 13.87 5.96
C GLN A 188 -28.87 13.86 7.49
N ILE A 189 -27.72 13.68 8.14
CA ILE A 189 -27.59 13.67 9.59
C ILE A 189 -28.03 15.03 10.17
N SER A 190 -27.59 16.15 9.58
CA SER A 190 -27.94 17.49 10.06
C SER A 190 -29.45 17.77 10.02
N LYS A 191 -30.20 17.17 9.09
CA LYS A 191 -31.66 17.28 8.99
C LYS A 191 -32.41 16.50 10.08
N HIS A 192 -31.77 15.49 10.70
CA HIS A 192 -32.37 14.67 11.76
C HIS A 192 -32.06 15.19 13.18
N ILE A 193 -31.21 16.20 13.28
CA ILE A 193 -30.80 16.81 14.58
C ILE A 193 -31.59 18.12 14.83
N GLN A 194 -32.34 18.63 13.87
CA GLN A 194 -33.29 19.73 13.99
C GLN A 194 -34.70 19.21 14.34
#